data_17cd7c7270f3644e08855d0801c1d472
#
_entry.id   17cd7c7270f3644e08855d0801c1d472
#
_cell.length_a   1.000
_cell.length_b   1.000
_cell.length_c   1.000
_cell.angle_alpha   90.00
_cell.angle_beta   90.00
_cell.angle_gamma   90.00
#
_symmetry.space_group_name_H-M   'P 1'
#
loop_
_entity.id
_entity.type
_entity.pdbx_description
1 polymer ?
#
loop_
_entity_poly.entity_id
_entity_poly.type
_entity_poly.pdbx_seq_one_letter_code
_entity_poly.pdbx_strand_id
1 'polypeptide(L)'
;EKEITAYHEAGHAIVGHVLPESDMVHKVTIIPRGGTGGVTWFIPPEDKSYHSILEFKDILARMLGGRIAEEVIYGRDRVTTGAGNDLQKAAELARDMVINQGMGTKLRDQVFHVDEGMMMERMVHEKQYSDETAKIIDDEVENLITEAAKRAREVIKANRDKLEDLKERLIKKETVEAEEVRKSS
;
A
#
# COMPACT_ATOMS: atom_id res chain seq x y z
N GLU A 1 10.62 -15.91 11.82
CA GLU A 1 10.02 -14.56 11.89
C GLU A 1 10.92 -13.49 11.25
N LYS A 2 12.21 -13.41 11.61
CA LYS A 2 13.14 -12.41 11.04
C LYS A 2 13.21 -12.45 9.51
N GLU A 3 13.24 -13.62 8.90
CA GLU A 3 13.25 -13.80 7.44
C GLU A 3 11.93 -13.33 6.80
N ILE A 4 10.79 -13.68 7.40
CA ILE A 4 9.47 -13.25 6.93
C ILE A 4 9.38 -11.73 6.95
N THR A 5 9.80 -11.10 8.06
CA THR A 5 9.85 -9.64 8.19
C THR A 5 10.75 -9.02 7.12
N ALA A 6 11.91 -9.62 6.86
CA ALA A 6 12.84 -9.14 5.84
C ALA A 6 12.23 -9.18 4.42
N TYR A 7 11.55 -10.25 4.05
CA TYR A 7 10.82 -10.32 2.79
C TYR A 7 9.66 -9.32 2.72
N HIS A 8 8.94 -9.16 3.80
CA HIS A 8 7.83 -8.21 3.89
C HIS A 8 8.29 -6.78 3.62
N GLU A 9 9.28 -6.32 4.37
CA GLU A 9 9.81 -4.96 4.22
C GLU A 9 10.54 -4.78 2.86
N ALA A 10 11.28 -5.79 2.41
CA ALA A 10 11.87 -5.77 1.08
C ALA A 10 10.80 -5.67 -0.02
N GLY A 11 9.66 -6.32 0.16
CA GLY A 11 8.52 -6.24 -0.77
C GLY A 11 8.00 -4.81 -0.93
N HIS A 12 7.76 -4.11 0.17
CA HIS A 12 7.40 -2.68 0.14
C HIS A 12 8.45 -1.83 -0.58
N ALA A 13 9.72 -2.05 -0.27
CA ALA A 13 10.82 -1.29 -0.84
C ALA A 13 10.97 -1.52 -2.35
N ILE A 14 10.91 -2.77 -2.82
CA ILE A 14 11.04 -3.10 -4.24
C ILE A 14 9.87 -2.54 -5.05
N VAL A 15 8.63 -2.73 -4.61
CA VAL A 15 7.47 -2.17 -5.30
C VAL A 15 7.54 -0.65 -5.35
N GLY A 16 7.85 0.00 -4.23
CA GLY A 16 8.00 1.45 -4.17
C GLY A 16 9.13 2.00 -5.02
N HIS A 17 10.24 1.26 -5.14
CA HIS A 17 11.38 1.67 -5.97
C HIS A 17 11.12 1.52 -7.47
N VAL A 18 10.45 0.46 -7.87
CA VAL A 18 10.19 0.15 -9.29
C VAL A 18 9.05 0.99 -9.87
N LEU A 19 7.99 1.24 -9.11
CA LEU A 19 6.85 2.01 -9.60
C LEU A 19 7.17 3.51 -9.63
N PRO A 20 7.08 4.16 -10.82
CA PRO A 20 7.63 5.49 -11.04
C PRO A 20 6.90 6.61 -10.27
N GLU A 21 5.62 6.43 -9.98
CA GLU A 21 4.80 7.43 -9.29
C GLU A 21 4.75 7.22 -7.77
N SER A 22 5.42 6.18 -7.26
CA SER A 22 5.57 5.99 -5.82
C SER A 22 6.62 6.93 -5.24
N ASP A 23 6.46 7.29 -3.98
CA ASP A 23 7.48 8.05 -3.25
C ASP A 23 8.79 7.26 -3.19
N MET A 24 9.90 8.00 -3.08
CA MET A 24 11.24 7.39 -3.01
C MET A 24 11.42 6.62 -1.69
N VAL A 25 11.99 5.42 -1.78
CA VAL A 25 12.43 4.67 -0.59
C VAL A 25 13.54 5.45 0.11
N HIS A 26 13.37 5.70 1.39
CA HIS A 26 14.37 6.35 2.24
C HIS A 26 15.19 5.35 3.03
N LYS A 27 14.51 4.42 3.70
CA LYS A 27 15.13 3.49 4.64
C LYS A 27 14.25 2.27 4.85
N VAL A 28 14.88 1.13 5.01
CA VAL A 28 14.21 -0.14 5.31
C VAL A 28 14.84 -0.74 6.56
N THR A 29 14.05 -1.17 7.52
CA THR A 29 14.54 -1.84 8.73
C THR A 29 13.64 -2.99 9.14
N ILE A 30 14.25 -4.03 9.68
CA ILE A 30 13.56 -5.15 10.32
C ILE A 30 13.62 -5.08 11.86
N ILE A 31 14.16 -4.00 12.39
CA ILE A 31 14.16 -3.75 13.84
C ILE A 31 12.74 -3.37 14.25
N PRO A 32 12.12 -4.12 15.19
CA PRO A 32 10.77 -3.84 15.64
C PRO A 32 10.63 -2.43 16.24
N ARG A 33 9.57 -1.73 15.87
CA ARG A 33 9.22 -0.41 16.44
C ARG A 33 7.71 -0.30 16.63
N GLY A 34 7.29 0.14 17.81
CA GLY A 34 5.90 0.51 18.06
C GLY A 34 4.87 -0.59 17.79
N GLY A 35 5.21 -1.87 17.97
CA GLY A 35 4.31 -3.01 17.72
C GLY A 35 4.34 -3.56 16.29
N THR A 36 5.20 -3.00 15.41
CA THR A 36 5.44 -3.53 14.06
C THR A 36 6.72 -4.35 14.03
N GLY A 37 6.76 -5.39 13.17
CA GLY A 37 7.93 -6.25 13.01
C GLY A 37 9.09 -5.61 12.25
N GLY A 38 8.81 -4.58 11.49
CA GLY A 38 9.78 -3.81 10.70
C GLY A 38 9.11 -2.55 10.18
N VAL A 39 9.82 -1.73 9.43
CA VAL A 39 9.29 -0.50 8.80
C VAL A 39 10.09 -0.16 7.53
N THR A 40 9.36 0.19 6.48
CA THR A 40 9.91 0.82 5.28
C THR A 40 9.44 2.27 5.22
N TRP A 41 10.38 3.21 5.20
CA TRP A 41 10.08 4.64 5.07
C TRP A 41 10.20 5.11 3.64
N PHE A 42 9.26 5.95 3.27
CA PHE A 42 9.24 6.65 1.98
C PHE A 42 9.29 8.14 2.22
N ILE A 43 9.98 8.88 1.35
CA ILE A 43 10.02 10.33 1.38
C ILE A 43 9.09 10.84 0.29
N PRO A 44 8.00 11.56 0.64
CA PRO A 44 7.21 12.28 -0.35
C PRO A 44 8.05 13.40 -0.97
N PRO A 45 7.82 13.75 -2.25
CA PRO A 45 8.44 14.93 -2.86
C PRO A 45 8.12 16.19 -2.04
N GLU A 46 9.11 17.05 -1.89
CA GLU A 46 8.92 18.34 -1.22
C GLU A 46 7.81 19.16 -1.93
N ASP A 47 6.98 19.83 -1.13
CA ASP A 47 5.91 20.74 -1.58
C ASP A 47 4.79 20.13 -2.44
N LYS A 48 4.57 18.83 -2.38
CA LYS A 48 3.51 18.20 -3.15
C LYS A 48 2.17 18.24 -2.41
N SER A 49 1.24 19.06 -2.91
CA SER A 49 -0.11 19.21 -2.34
C SER A 49 -1.18 18.39 -3.08
N TYR A 50 -0.89 17.91 -4.29
CA TYR A 50 -1.84 17.19 -5.12
C TYR A 50 -1.30 15.83 -5.55
N HIS A 51 -2.17 14.83 -5.56
CA HIS A 51 -1.86 13.49 -6.03
C HIS A 51 -2.76 13.10 -7.20
N SER A 52 -2.19 12.52 -8.24
CA SER A 52 -2.95 11.97 -9.36
C SER A 52 -3.52 10.59 -9.03
N ILE A 53 -4.47 10.13 -9.84
CA ILE A 53 -4.98 8.75 -9.76
C ILE A 53 -3.83 7.75 -9.92
N LEU A 54 -2.91 8.01 -10.82
CA LEU A 54 -1.78 7.13 -11.10
C LEU A 54 -0.84 7.01 -9.89
N GLU A 55 -0.56 8.12 -9.21
CA GLU A 55 0.22 8.12 -7.98
C GLU A 55 -0.46 7.30 -6.87
N PHE A 56 -1.74 7.50 -6.66
CA PHE A 56 -2.47 6.71 -5.66
C PHE A 56 -2.49 5.22 -6.00
N LYS A 57 -2.60 4.86 -7.26
CA LYS A 57 -2.51 3.45 -7.69
C LYS A 57 -1.13 2.85 -7.40
N ASP A 58 -0.06 3.60 -7.62
CA ASP A 58 1.29 3.16 -7.29
C ASP A 58 1.51 3.05 -5.77
N ILE A 59 0.96 4.00 -5.00
CA ILE A 59 0.98 3.94 -3.53
C ILE A 59 0.20 2.73 -3.01
N LEU A 60 -0.96 2.42 -3.56
CA LEU A 60 -1.73 1.23 -3.20
C LEU A 60 -0.92 -0.06 -3.45
N ALA A 61 -0.29 -0.18 -4.62
CA ALA A 61 0.54 -1.33 -4.94
C ALA A 61 1.72 -1.47 -3.96
N ARG A 62 2.38 -0.36 -3.60
CA ARG A 62 3.44 -0.32 -2.61
C ARG A 62 2.95 -0.77 -1.22
N MET A 63 1.79 -0.30 -0.77
CA MET A 63 1.20 -0.70 0.50
C MET A 63 0.95 -2.21 0.59
N LEU A 64 0.62 -2.84 -0.54
CA LEU A 64 0.40 -4.29 -0.61
C LEU A 64 1.69 -5.09 -0.83
N GLY A 65 2.81 -4.43 -1.11
CA GLY A 65 4.09 -5.05 -1.47
C GLY A 65 4.59 -6.08 -0.45
N GLY A 66 4.46 -5.81 0.84
CA GLY A 66 4.87 -6.73 1.90
C GLY A 66 4.05 -8.02 1.91
N ARG A 67 2.73 -7.92 1.88
CA ARG A 67 1.81 -9.06 1.80
C ARG A 67 2.05 -9.90 0.54
N ILE A 68 2.23 -9.24 -0.58
CA ILE A 68 2.45 -9.92 -1.86
C ILE A 68 3.81 -10.60 -1.90
N ALA A 69 4.86 -10.01 -1.30
CA ALA A 69 6.15 -10.68 -1.15
C ALA A 69 6.03 -11.98 -0.35
N GLU A 70 5.34 -11.95 0.79
CA GLU A 70 5.08 -13.17 1.57
C GLU A 70 4.34 -14.22 0.72
N GLU A 71 3.31 -13.83 -0.02
CA GLU A 71 2.54 -14.74 -0.88
C GLU A 71 3.39 -15.36 -2.00
N VAL A 72 4.22 -14.58 -2.66
CA VAL A 72 5.10 -15.06 -3.75
C VAL A 72 6.16 -16.03 -3.23
N ILE A 73 6.71 -15.77 -2.05
CA ILE A 73 7.79 -16.59 -1.47
C ILE A 73 7.26 -17.86 -0.80
N TYR A 74 6.22 -17.76 0.01
CA TYR A 74 5.74 -18.83 0.88
C TYR A 74 4.43 -19.48 0.42
N GLY A 75 3.73 -18.86 -0.52
CA GLY A 75 2.39 -19.27 -0.95
C GLY A 75 1.27 -18.65 -0.12
N ARG A 76 0.07 -18.66 -0.69
CA ARG A 76 -1.13 -18.00 -0.11
C ARG A 76 -1.45 -18.45 1.31
N ASP A 77 -1.33 -19.73 1.59
CA ASP A 77 -1.72 -20.30 2.89
C ASP A 77 -0.73 -19.98 4.02
N ARG A 78 0.41 -19.41 3.69
CA ARG A 78 1.46 -19.06 4.65
C ARG A 78 1.68 -17.57 4.85
N VAL A 79 0.82 -16.72 4.27
CA VAL A 79 0.86 -15.28 4.56
C VAL A 79 0.51 -15.04 6.03
N THR A 80 1.16 -14.07 6.62
CA THR A 80 1.04 -13.80 8.06
C THR A 80 0.06 -12.66 8.36
N THR A 81 -0.20 -12.43 9.63
CA THR A 81 -0.98 -11.28 10.11
C THR A 81 -0.20 -9.95 10.07
N GLY A 82 1.10 -10.00 9.75
CA GLY A 82 1.97 -8.82 9.76
C GLY A 82 1.51 -7.67 8.86
N ALA A 83 0.79 -7.98 7.78
CA ALA A 83 0.26 -6.99 6.86
C ALA A 83 -1.08 -6.34 7.29
N GLY A 84 -1.59 -6.60 8.47
CA GLY A 84 -2.91 -6.10 8.89
C GLY A 84 -3.06 -4.59 8.77
N ASN A 85 -2.08 -3.84 9.24
CA ASN A 85 -2.06 -2.38 9.16
C ASN A 85 -1.94 -1.87 7.70
N ASP A 86 -1.13 -2.53 6.88
CA ASP A 86 -0.96 -2.17 5.46
C ASP A 86 -2.26 -2.38 4.68
N LEU A 87 -2.94 -3.48 4.92
CA LEU A 87 -4.23 -3.79 4.30
C LEU A 87 -5.31 -2.78 4.72
N GLN A 88 -5.33 -2.39 5.98
CA GLN A 88 -6.25 -1.37 6.48
C GLN A 88 -5.99 -0.02 5.78
N LYS A 89 -4.75 0.45 5.75
CA LYS A 89 -4.38 1.72 5.10
C LYS A 89 -4.69 1.70 3.59
N ALA A 90 -4.44 0.57 2.93
CA ALA A 90 -4.77 0.42 1.51
C ALA A 90 -6.29 0.51 1.27
N ALA A 91 -7.09 -0.13 2.11
CA ALA A 91 -8.55 -0.04 2.04
C ALA A 91 -9.05 1.39 2.28
N GLU A 92 -8.51 2.08 3.27
CA GLU A 92 -8.83 3.48 3.57
C GLU A 92 -8.48 4.40 2.40
N LEU A 93 -7.32 4.25 1.79
CA LEU A 93 -6.92 5.03 0.62
C LEU A 93 -7.81 4.75 -0.59
N ALA A 94 -8.11 3.49 -0.88
CA ALA A 94 -9.00 3.13 -1.98
C ALA A 94 -10.43 3.69 -1.80
N ARG A 95 -10.94 3.65 -0.59
CA ARG A 95 -12.23 4.28 -0.25
C ARG A 95 -12.20 5.79 -0.40
N ASP A 96 -11.14 6.44 0.07
CA ASP A 96 -10.95 7.88 -0.07
C ASP A 96 -10.94 8.31 -1.53
N MET A 97 -10.23 7.58 -2.38
CA MET A 97 -10.20 7.83 -3.84
C MET A 97 -11.61 7.83 -4.45
N VAL A 98 -12.43 6.84 -4.11
CA VAL A 98 -13.78 6.68 -4.67
C VAL A 98 -14.77 7.64 -4.03
N ILE A 99 -14.80 7.74 -2.71
CA ILE A 99 -15.82 8.48 -1.95
C ILE A 99 -15.54 9.98 -1.95
N ASN A 100 -14.29 10.41 -1.71
CA ASN A 100 -13.96 11.81 -1.47
C ASN A 100 -13.26 12.51 -2.65
N GLN A 101 -12.59 11.76 -3.52
CA GLN A 101 -11.75 12.35 -4.57
C GLN A 101 -12.34 12.22 -5.98
N GLY A 102 -13.48 11.57 -6.12
CA GLY A 102 -14.11 11.37 -7.44
C GLY A 102 -13.26 10.54 -8.41
N MET A 103 -12.40 9.66 -7.89
CA MET A 103 -11.43 8.89 -8.67
C MET A 103 -11.87 7.47 -9.03
N GLY A 104 -13.16 7.17 -8.91
CA GLY A 104 -13.74 5.92 -9.40
C GLY A 104 -13.83 5.86 -10.94
N THR A 105 -14.20 4.73 -11.48
CA THR A 105 -14.44 4.56 -12.93
C THR A 105 -15.90 4.75 -13.31
N LYS A 106 -16.83 4.03 -12.69
CA LYS A 106 -18.27 4.24 -12.84
C LYS A 106 -18.79 5.47 -12.10
N LEU A 107 -18.23 5.72 -10.91
CA LEU A 107 -18.59 6.83 -10.03
C LEU A 107 -17.57 7.96 -10.10
N ARG A 108 -16.99 8.19 -11.26
CA ARG A 108 -16.00 9.24 -11.44
C ARG A 108 -16.62 10.64 -11.36
N ASP A 109 -15.82 11.60 -10.94
CA ASP A 109 -16.18 13.02 -10.88
C ASP A 109 -17.34 13.32 -9.90
N GLN A 110 -17.56 12.46 -8.92
CA GLN A 110 -18.61 12.58 -7.91
C GLN A 110 -18.00 12.36 -6.52
N VAL A 111 -18.58 13.00 -5.51
CA VAL A 111 -18.19 12.90 -4.10
C VAL A 111 -19.37 12.37 -3.28
N PHE A 112 -19.09 11.40 -2.40
CA PHE A 112 -20.10 10.66 -1.62
C PHE A 112 -19.85 10.75 -0.10
N HIS A 113 -19.01 11.65 0.37
CA HIS A 113 -18.74 11.76 1.80
C HIS A 113 -19.89 12.41 2.57
N VAL A 114 -20.02 12.04 3.83
CA VAL A 114 -20.86 12.75 4.80
C VAL A 114 -19.98 13.75 5.52
N ASP A 115 -20.41 15.01 5.59
CA ASP A 115 -19.68 16.07 6.29
C ASP A 115 -19.64 15.78 7.78
N GLU A 116 -18.44 15.49 8.31
CA GLU A 116 -18.24 15.19 9.74
C GLU A 116 -18.61 16.36 10.66
N GLY A 117 -18.64 17.59 10.14
CA GLY A 117 -19.06 18.78 10.89
C GLY A 117 -20.53 18.78 11.31
N MET A 118 -21.39 17.99 10.66
CA MET A 118 -22.80 17.80 11.04
C MET A 118 -23.05 16.62 11.98
N MET A 119 -22.02 15.82 12.28
CA MET A 119 -22.13 14.61 13.11
C MET A 119 -22.51 14.86 14.56
N MET A 120 -22.20 16.02 15.12
CA MET A 120 -22.51 16.31 16.53
C MET A 120 -24.01 16.61 16.79
N GLU A 121 -24.78 16.90 15.77
CA GLU A 121 -26.21 17.18 15.91
C GLU A 121 -27.15 16.05 15.49
N ARG A 122 -26.67 15.01 14.82
CA ARG A 122 -27.51 13.88 14.38
C ARG A 122 -26.94 12.53 14.79
N MET A 123 -27.60 11.90 15.73
CA MET A 123 -27.29 10.53 16.20
C MET A 123 -27.59 9.43 15.15
N VAL A 124 -27.82 9.74 13.89
CA VAL A 124 -28.09 8.80 12.82
C VAL A 124 -27.25 9.17 11.60
N HIS A 125 -26.30 8.32 11.27
CA HIS A 125 -25.52 8.41 10.03
C HIS A 125 -26.46 8.05 8.85
N GLU A 126 -27.11 9.03 8.29
CA GLU A 126 -27.86 8.83 7.06
C GLU A 126 -26.88 8.95 5.89
N LYS A 127 -26.58 7.82 5.22
CA LYS A 127 -25.76 7.86 4.02
C LYS A 127 -26.50 8.63 2.93
N GLN A 128 -25.80 9.54 2.26
CA GLN A 128 -26.36 10.43 1.24
C GLN A 128 -26.48 9.78 -0.14
N TYR A 129 -26.40 8.46 -0.24
CA TYR A 129 -26.50 7.71 -1.49
C TYR A 129 -27.24 6.39 -1.29
N SER A 130 -27.78 5.86 -2.39
CA SER A 130 -28.59 4.64 -2.40
C SER A 130 -27.76 3.38 -2.07
N ASP A 131 -28.45 2.29 -1.71
CA ASP A 131 -27.82 0.98 -1.52
C ASP A 131 -27.17 0.46 -2.81
N GLU A 132 -27.73 0.77 -3.96
CA GLU A 132 -27.16 0.44 -5.26
C GLU A 132 -25.82 1.16 -5.48
N THR A 133 -25.75 2.45 -5.18
CA THR A 133 -24.51 3.22 -5.23
C THR A 133 -23.50 2.70 -4.22
N ALA A 134 -23.91 2.34 -3.00
CA ALA A 134 -23.04 1.73 -2.00
C ALA A 134 -22.38 0.45 -2.52
N LYS A 135 -23.13 -0.39 -3.23
CA LYS A 135 -22.58 -1.61 -3.87
C LYS A 135 -21.55 -1.27 -4.95
N ILE A 136 -21.79 -0.27 -5.77
CA ILE A 136 -20.84 0.18 -6.79
C ILE A 136 -19.56 0.73 -6.13
N ILE A 137 -19.69 1.48 -5.03
CA ILE A 137 -18.53 1.93 -4.24
C ILE A 137 -17.70 0.73 -3.77
N ASP A 138 -18.32 -0.29 -3.19
CA ASP A 138 -17.64 -1.48 -2.72
C ASP A 138 -16.94 -2.21 -3.88
N ASP A 139 -17.59 -2.35 -5.03
CA ASP A 139 -17.00 -2.99 -6.22
C ASP A 139 -15.80 -2.19 -6.75
N GLU A 140 -15.87 -0.86 -6.77
CA GLU A 140 -14.76 0.01 -7.19
C GLU A 140 -13.55 -0.05 -6.24
N VAL A 141 -13.80 -0.08 -4.93
CA VAL A 141 -12.75 -0.26 -3.92
C VAL A 141 -12.09 -1.63 -4.08
N GLU A 142 -12.87 -2.69 -4.23
CA GLU A 142 -12.35 -4.04 -4.47
C GLU A 142 -11.49 -4.10 -5.72
N ASN A 143 -11.93 -3.49 -6.81
CA ASN A 143 -11.17 -3.43 -8.07
C ASN A 143 -9.84 -2.70 -7.91
N LEU A 144 -9.80 -1.57 -7.19
CA LEU A 144 -8.55 -0.85 -6.92
C LEU A 144 -7.55 -1.70 -6.13
N ILE A 145 -8.01 -2.41 -5.11
CA ILE A 145 -7.16 -3.30 -4.30
C ILE A 145 -6.67 -4.50 -5.11
N THR A 146 -7.56 -5.15 -5.86
CA THR A 146 -7.22 -6.31 -6.71
C THR A 146 -6.19 -5.94 -7.78
N GLU A 147 -6.37 -4.81 -8.44
CA GLU A 147 -5.45 -4.31 -9.45
C GLU A 147 -4.09 -3.94 -8.85
N ALA A 148 -4.08 -3.28 -7.68
CA ALA A 148 -2.86 -2.95 -6.96
C ALA A 148 -2.09 -4.21 -6.53
N ALA A 149 -2.78 -5.24 -6.04
CA ALA A 149 -2.16 -6.52 -5.69
C ALA A 149 -1.55 -7.22 -6.92
N LYS A 150 -2.26 -7.19 -8.05
CA LYS A 150 -1.76 -7.74 -9.32
C LYS A 150 -0.48 -7.03 -9.78
N ARG A 151 -0.46 -5.71 -9.76
CA ARG A 151 0.73 -4.91 -10.14
C ARG A 151 1.90 -5.18 -9.19
N ALA A 152 1.67 -5.21 -7.88
CA ALA A 152 2.70 -5.55 -6.90
C ALA A 152 3.29 -6.94 -7.16
N ARG A 153 2.45 -7.93 -7.48
CA ARG A 153 2.88 -9.29 -7.80
C ARG A 153 3.74 -9.36 -9.05
N GLU A 154 3.35 -8.64 -10.09
CA GLU A 154 4.11 -8.55 -11.34
C GLU A 154 5.49 -7.92 -11.09
N VAL A 155 5.56 -6.82 -10.33
CA VAL A 155 6.82 -6.17 -9.96
C VAL A 155 7.72 -7.09 -9.15
N ILE A 156 7.19 -7.75 -8.13
CA ILE A 156 7.96 -8.66 -7.26
C ILE A 156 8.49 -9.85 -8.06
N LYS A 157 7.67 -10.48 -8.89
CA LYS A 157 8.11 -11.61 -9.73
C LYS A 157 9.18 -11.20 -10.73
N ALA A 158 9.03 -10.04 -11.36
CA ALA A 158 10.01 -9.52 -12.32
C ALA A 158 11.34 -9.09 -11.67
N ASN A 159 11.32 -8.79 -10.37
CA ASN A 159 12.47 -8.31 -9.61
C ASN A 159 12.85 -9.28 -8.47
N ARG A 160 12.62 -10.57 -8.67
CA ARG A 160 12.88 -11.61 -7.65
C ARG A 160 14.31 -11.56 -7.11
N ASP A 161 15.29 -11.40 -7.99
CA ASP A 161 16.71 -11.36 -7.62
C ASP A 161 17.01 -10.15 -6.71
N LYS A 162 16.42 -9.00 -7.01
CA LYS A 162 16.55 -7.78 -6.17
C LYS A 162 15.89 -7.97 -4.81
N LEU A 163 14.73 -8.63 -4.78
CA LEU A 163 14.04 -8.95 -3.54
C LEU A 163 14.92 -9.85 -2.64
N GLU A 164 15.51 -10.88 -3.21
CA GLU A 164 16.42 -11.79 -2.49
C GLU A 164 17.65 -11.05 -1.96
N ASP A 165 18.30 -10.24 -2.79
CA ASP A 165 19.46 -9.45 -2.39
C ASP A 165 19.14 -8.48 -1.24
N LEU A 166 18.04 -7.75 -1.35
CA LEU A 166 17.63 -6.82 -0.29
C LEU A 166 17.27 -7.55 1.01
N LYS A 167 16.58 -8.69 0.91
CA LYS A 167 16.27 -9.54 2.05
C LYS A 167 17.57 -10.00 2.76
N GLU A 168 18.57 -10.47 2.03
CA GLU A 168 19.85 -10.90 2.59
C GLU A 168 20.56 -9.75 3.31
N ARG A 169 20.56 -8.56 2.73
CA ARG A 169 21.13 -7.35 3.36
C ARG A 169 20.40 -6.99 4.65
N LEU A 170 19.09 -7.06 4.67
CA LEU A 170 18.27 -6.80 5.86
C LEU A 170 18.56 -7.82 6.98
N ILE A 171 18.73 -9.08 6.64
CA ILE A 171 19.11 -10.10 7.64
C ILE A 171 20.47 -9.83 8.25
N LYS A 172 21.44 -9.38 7.44
CA LYS A 172 22.82 -9.09 7.90
C LYS A 172 22.93 -7.80 8.69
N LYS A 173 22.35 -6.71 8.17
CA LYS A 173 22.54 -5.34 8.67
C LYS A 173 21.39 -4.83 9.51
N GLU A 174 20.23 -5.49 9.46
CA GLU A 174 18.96 -5.12 10.07
C GLU A 174 18.35 -3.80 9.53
N THR A 175 19.17 -2.91 8.98
CA THR A 175 18.76 -1.64 8.38
C THR A 175 19.53 -1.40 7.09
N VAL A 176 18.81 -0.98 6.04
CA VAL A 176 19.37 -0.63 4.72
C VAL A 176 18.92 0.78 4.35
N GLU A 177 19.86 1.64 3.99
CA GLU A 177 19.59 3.02 3.59
C GLU A 177 19.23 3.11 2.09
N ALA A 178 18.62 4.23 1.70
CA ALA A 178 18.14 4.50 0.34
C ALA A 178 19.17 4.19 -0.77
N GLU A 179 20.42 4.60 -0.57
CA GLU A 179 21.49 4.39 -1.56
C GLU A 179 21.75 2.91 -1.83
N GLU A 180 21.68 2.07 -0.79
CA GLU A 180 21.88 0.63 -0.92
C GLU A 180 20.71 -0.07 -1.62
N VAL A 181 19.49 0.42 -1.41
CA VAL A 181 18.30 -0.08 -2.14
C VAL A 181 18.44 0.20 -3.64
N ARG A 182 18.92 1.38 -4.00
CA ARG A 182 19.16 1.78 -5.40
C ARG A 182 20.28 0.97 -6.07
N LYS A 183 21.32 0.61 -5.35
CA LYS A 183 22.46 -0.19 -5.86
C LYS A 183 22.10 -1.64 -6.16
N SER A 184 21.00 -2.14 -5.59
CA SER A 184 20.46 -3.47 -5.91
C SER A 184 19.73 -3.51 -7.28
N SER A 185 19.68 -2.38 -7.98
CA SER A 185 19.03 -2.24 -9.30
C SER A 185 19.98 -2.52 -10.44
#